data_f0ebfc617987a19c69d556328b214a58
#
_entry.id   f0ebfc617987a19c69d556328b214a58
#
_cell.length_a   1.000
_cell.length_b   1.000
_cell.length_c   1.000
_cell.angle_alpha   90.00
_cell.angle_beta   90.00
_cell.angle_gamma   90.00
#
_symmetry.space_group_name_H-M   'P 1'
#
loop_
_entity.id
_entity.type
_entity.pdbx_description
1 polymer ?
#
loop_
_entity_poly.entity_id
_entity_poly.type
_entity_poly.pdbx_seq_one_letter_code
_entity_poly.pdbx_strand_id
1 'polypeptide(L)'
;QILIHQKTELLEAVTGFETCNQYELRNIMGQRIFTAKERSTVCARWCCGSLRPLTLQVCDYSGREVIHFIRPLKCTSCCFPCCLQEMEVQSPPGHTIGYVVQSWHPFVPKYCLLTESREPVLKVVGPCLMSSCCGDVNFQVKPLCESRSVGRISKQWTGLPKEIFTDADNFGIQFPKDLDVKMKAVLIGACFVL
;
A
#
# COMPACT_ATOMS: atom_id res chain seq x y z
N GLN A 1 11.56 -1.46 -10.75
CA GLN A 1 10.27 -0.79 -10.68
C GLN A 1 9.17 -1.82 -10.74
N ILE A 2 8.14 -1.65 -9.91
CA ILE A 2 6.90 -2.45 -9.95
C ILE A 2 5.73 -1.49 -10.11
N LEU A 3 4.76 -1.89 -10.92
CA LEU A 3 3.48 -1.21 -11.11
C LEU A 3 2.40 -2.06 -10.45
N ILE A 4 1.55 -1.45 -9.64
CA ILE A 4 0.41 -2.08 -8.99
C ILE A 4 -0.85 -1.47 -9.60
N HIS A 5 -1.69 -2.30 -10.18
CA HIS A 5 -2.97 -1.90 -10.77
C HIS A 5 -4.11 -2.57 -10.03
N GLN A 6 -5.03 -1.78 -9.52
CA GLN A 6 -6.28 -2.30 -8.98
C GLN A 6 -7.18 -2.74 -10.12
N LYS A 7 -7.74 -3.95 -10.02
CA LYS A 7 -8.79 -4.41 -10.91
C LYS A 7 -10.13 -3.88 -10.42
N THR A 8 -10.81 -3.19 -11.28
CA THR A 8 -12.21 -2.81 -11.02
C THR A 8 -13.12 -3.91 -11.49
N GLU A 9 -14.00 -4.40 -10.61
CA GLU A 9 -15.03 -5.34 -11.02
C GLU A 9 -16.24 -4.55 -11.56
N LEU A 10 -16.73 -4.92 -12.74
CA LEU A 10 -17.92 -4.33 -13.38
C LEU A 10 -19.16 -4.38 -12.45
N LEU A 11 -19.22 -5.36 -11.57
CA LEU A 11 -20.27 -5.48 -10.55
C LEU A 11 -20.28 -4.30 -9.57
N GLU A 12 -19.12 -3.82 -9.17
CA GLU A 12 -18.96 -2.67 -8.26
C GLU A 12 -19.50 -1.39 -8.91
N ALA A 13 -19.15 -1.19 -10.19
CA ALA A 13 -19.60 -0.03 -10.97
C ALA A 13 -21.13 -0.02 -11.22
N VAL A 14 -21.77 -1.18 -11.32
CA VAL A 14 -23.20 -1.30 -11.65
C VAL A 14 -24.08 -1.38 -10.40
N THR A 15 -23.62 -2.03 -9.35
CA THR A 15 -24.43 -2.32 -8.16
C THR A 15 -24.10 -1.45 -6.95
N GLY A 16 -22.98 -0.74 -6.95
CA GLY A 16 -22.46 -0.02 -5.79
C GLY A 16 -22.04 -0.94 -4.62
N PHE A 17 -21.98 -2.26 -4.86
CA PHE A 17 -21.54 -3.23 -3.87
C PHE A 17 -20.03 -3.33 -3.86
N GLU A 18 -19.37 -2.88 -2.79
CA GLU A 18 -17.92 -3.06 -2.61
C GLU A 18 -17.55 -4.55 -2.60
N THR A 19 -16.87 -5.01 -3.63
CA THR A 19 -16.26 -6.34 -3.70
C THR A 19 -14.88 -6.35 -3.03
N CYS A 20 -14.26 -7.52 -2.89
CA CYS A 20 -12.90 -7.61 -2.37
C CYS A 20 -11.92 -7.09 -3.41
N ASN A 21 -11.09 -6.13 -3.05
CA ASN A 21 -10.12 -5.55 -3.97
C ASN A 21 -9.14 -6.59 -4.52
N GLN A 22 -8.87 -6.49 -5.81
CA GLN A 22 -7.87 -7.30 -6.50
C GLN A 22 -6.85 -6.38 -7.17
N TYR A 23 -5.57 -6.74 -7.05
CA TYR A 23 -4.47 -5.97 -7.64
C TYR A 23 -3.59 -6.88 -8.49
N GLU A 24 -3.10 -6.34 -9.60
CA GLU A 24 -2.05 -6.94 -10.40
C GLU A 24 -0.74 -6.19 -10.21
N LEU A 25 0.30 -6.93 -9.83
CA LEU A 25 1.66 -6.40 -9.75
C LEU A 25 2.38 -6.75 -11.05
N ARG A 26 2.82 -5.72 -11.77
CA ARG A 26 3.47 -5.84 -13.09
C ARG A 26 4.88 -5.28 -13.06
N ASN A 27 5.75 -5.81 -13.90
CA ASN A 27 7.06 -5.22 -14.15
C ASN A 27 6.95 -4.03 -15.13
N ILE A 28 8.09 -3.38 -15.41
CA ILE A 28 8.15 -2.24 -16.36
C ILE A 28 7.76 -2.61 -17.80
N MET A 29 7.81 -3.89 -18.16
CA MET A 29 7.41 -4.40 -19.47
C MET A 29 5.90 -4.70 -19.52
N GLY A 30 5.15 -4.42 -18.45
CA GLY A 30 3.73 -4.70 -18.35
C GLY A 30 3.38 -6.16 -18.06
N GLN A 31 4.37 -7.03 -17.89
CA GLN A 31 4.14 -8.44 -17.58
C GLN A 31 3.70 -8.59 -16.13
N ARG A 32 2.62 -9.33 -15.89
CA ARG A 32 2.14 -9.66 -14.56
C ARG A 32 3.11 -10.61 -13.86
N ILE A 33 3.60 -10.20 -12.70
CA ILE A 33 4.51 -11.01 -11.87
C ILE A 33 3.79 -11.61 -10.65
N PHE A 34 2.86 -10.83 -10.04
CA PHE A 34 2.08 -11.29 -8.91
C PHE A 34 0.63 -10.82 -9.03
N THR A 35 -0.26 -11.47 -8.27
CA THR A 35 -1.65 -11.05 -8.07
C THR A 35 -1.91 -10.92 -6.58
N ALA A 36 -2.42 -9.78 -6.13
CA ALA A 36 -2.83 -9.59 -4.74
C ALA A 36 -4.35 -9.60 -4.63
N LYS A 37 -4.88 -10.33 -3.66
CA LYS A 37 -6.32 -10.44 -3.38
C LYS A 37 -6.61 -10.05 -1.94
N GLU A 38 -7.57 -9.14 -1.76
CA GLU A 38 -8.07 -8.78 -0.45
C GLU A 38 -8.94 -9.89 0.12
N ARG A 39 -8.76 -10.15 1.42
CA ARG A 39 -9.69 -10.93 2.23
C ARG A 39 -10.25 -10.04 3.32
N SER A 40 -11.48 -9.60 3.14
CA SER A 40 -12.21 -8.81 4.12
C SER A 40 -13.67 -9.28 4.18
N THR A 41 -14.30 -9.10 5.34
CA THR A 41 -15.73 -9.41 5.49
C THR A 41 -16.58 -8.26 4.94
N VAL A 42 -17.77 -8.58 4.45
CA VAL A 42 -18.73 -7.58 3.94
C VAL A 42 -19.04 -6.52 5.02
N CYS A 43 -19.28 -6.95 6.27
CA CYS A 43 -19.52 -6.03 7.38
C CYS A 43 -18.36 -5.05 7.61
N ALA A 44 -17.11 -5.51 7.55
CA ALA A 44 -15.95 -4.66 7.74
C ALA A 44 -15.82 -3.60 6.64
N ARG A 45 -16.13 -3.94 5.39
CA ARG A 45 -16.15 -2.98 4.28
C ARG A 45 -17.20 -1.91 4.48
N TRP A 46 -18.42 -2.29 4.88
CA TRP A 46 -19.53 -1.36 5.08
C TRP A 46 -19.36 -0.46 6.31
N CYS A 47 -18.91 -1.02 7.44
CA CYS A 47 -18.85 -0.28 8.70
C CYS A 47 -17.57 0.52 8.88
N CYS A 48 -16.43 0.06 8.35
CA CYS A 48 -15.11 0.63 8.63
C CYS A 48 -14.49 1.34 7.41
N GLY A 49 -15.03 1.15 6.19
CA GLY A 49 -14.51 1.76 4.97
C GLY A 49 -13.01 1.52 4.77
N SER A 50 -12.25 2.57 4.52
CA SER A 50 -10.80 2.51 4.32
C SER A 50 -10.00 2.10 5.57
N LEU A 51 -10.57 2.26 6.76
CA LEU A 51 -9.95 1.90 8.04
C LEU A 51 -10.18 0.43 8.44
N ARG A 52 -10.89 -0.34 7.61
CA ARG A 52 -11.17 -1.76 7.88
C ARG A 52 -9.90 -2.57 8.09
N PRO A 53 -9.98 -3.67 8.87
CA PRO A 53 -8.90 -4.63 8.91
C PRO A 53 -8.68 -5.16 7.50
N LEU A 54 -7.44 -5.16 7.04
CA LEU A 54 -7.08 -5.55 5.68
C LEU A 54 -6.13 -6.73 5.73
N THR A 55 -6.49 -7.79 5.03
CA THR A 55 -5.61 -8.92 4.75
C THR A 55 -5.47 -9.06 3.25
N LEU A 56 -4.23 -9.00 2.73
CA LEU A 56 -3.93 -9.17 1.32
C LEU A 56 -3.05 -10.39 1.12
N GLN A 57 -3.46 -11.28 0.24
CA GLN A 57 -2.68 -12.44 -0.17
C GLN A 57 -2.07 -12.17 -1.54
N VAL A 58 -0.74 -12.22 -1.62
CA VAL A 58 -0.01 -12.06 -2.88
C VAL A 58 0.44 -13.42 -3.37
N CYS A 59 -0.04 -13.78 -4.56
CA CYS A 59 0.25 -15.05 -5.20
C CYS A 59 1.14 -14.85 -6.43
N ASP A 60 2.01 -15.81 -6.68
CA ASP A 60 2.79 -15.90 -7.90
C ASP A 60 1.91 -16.36 -9.11
N TYR A 61 2.52 -16.52 -10.27
CA TYR A 61 1.82 -17.00 -11.48
C TYR A 61 1.31 -18.43 -11.36
N SER A 62 1.85 -19.24 -10.44
CA SER A 62 1.39 -20.61 -10.15
C SER A 62 0.23 -20.66 -9.16
N GLY A 63 -0.20 -19.49 -8.62
CA GLY A 63 -1.24 -19.40 -7.63
C GLY A 63 -0.78 -19.68 -6.19
N ARG A 64 0.53 -19.87 -5.97
CA ARG A 64 1.11 -20.09 -4.66
C ARG A 64 1.24 -18.74 -3.94
N GLU A 65 0.76 -18.66 -2.71
CA GLU A 65 0.92 -17.48 -1.86
C GLU A 65 2.39 -17.30 -1.46
N VAL A 66 2.94 -16.13 -1.75
CA VAL A 66 4.35 -15.79 -1.47
C VAL A 66 4.52 -14.67 -0.46
N ILE A 67 3.54 -13.76 -0.39
CA ILE A 67 3.55 -12.66 0.58
C ILE A 67 2.15 -12.51 1.17
N HIS A 68 2.10 -12.24 2.46
CA HIS A 68 0.87 -12.00 3.20
C HIS A 68 0.98 -10.66 3.93
N PHE A 69 0.04 -9.75 3.70
CA PHE A 69 -0.05 -8.46 4.38
C PHE A 69 -1.22 -8.49 5.36
N ILE A 70 -0.98 -8.06 6.59
CA ILE A 70 -1.97 -7.99 7.65
C ILE A 70 -1.99 -6.58 8.23
N ARG A 71 -3.10 -5.89 8.09
CA ARG A 71 -3.36 -4.60 8.73
C ARG A 71 -4.52 -4.75 9.70
N PRO A 72 -4.28 -4.70 11.02
CA PRO A 72 -5.34 -4.75 12.02
C PRO A 72 -6.22 -3.50 11.96
N LEU A 73 -7.44 -3.60 12.49
CA LEU A 73 -8.33 -2.47 12.65
C LEU A 73 -7.70 -1.45 13.63
N LYS A 74 -7.46 -0.25 13.16
CA LYS A 74 -7.05 0.89 13.99
C LYS A 74 -7.82 2.14 13.58
N CYS A 75 -8.35 2.85 14.55
CA CYS A 75 -9.06 4.12 14.33
C CYS A 75 -8.03 5.22 14.06
N THR A 76 -7.67 5.41 12.81
CA THR A 76 -6.72 6.47 12.43
C THR A 76 -7.40 7.83 12.47
N SER A 77 -6.91 8.69 13.32
CA SER A 77 -7.24 10.10 13.30
C SER A 77 -5.97 10.92 13.53
N CYS A 78 -5.85 12.04 12.83
CA CYS A 78 -4.76 13.00 13.08
C CYS A 78 -4.74 13.52 14.52
N CYS A 79 -5.87 13.40 15.24
CA CYS A 79 -6.03 13.83 16.63
C CYS A 79 -5.61 12.76 17.65
N PHE A 80 -5.43 11.50 17.24
CA PHE A 80 -5.14 10.38 18.14
C PHE A 80 -3.87 9.63 17.74
N PRO A 81 -2.69 10.12 18.16
CA PRO A 81 -1.40 9.48 17.80
C PRO A 81 -1.23 8.06 18.34
N CYS A 82 -2.09 7.62 19.25
CA CYS A 82 -2.08 6.26 19.79
C CYS A 82 -2.69 5.21 18.84
N CYS A 83 -3.40 5.63 17.80
CA CYS A 83 -4.12 4.74 16.87
C CYS A 83 -3.52 4.74 15.46
N LEU A 84 -2.20 4.91 15.34
CA LEU A 84 -1.51 4.95 14.05
C LEU A 84 -1.59 3.61 13.32
N GLN A 85 -1.67 3.66 11.99
CA GLN A 85 -1.73 2.47 11.14
C GLN A 85 -0.44 1.65 11.22
N GLU A 86 -0.61 0.35 11.20
CA GLU A 86 0.48 -0.61 11.15
C GLU A 86 0.10 -1.75 10.21
N MET A 87 1.05 -2.22 9.43
CA MET A 87 0.89 -3.40 8.58
C MET A 87 2.04 -4.34 8.81
N GLU A 88 1.72 -5.58 9.09
CA GLU A 88 2.68 -6.68 9.17
C GLU A 88 2.84 -7.30 7.79
N VAL A 89 4.08 -7.64 7.44
CA VAL A 89 4.45 -8.27 6.17
C VAL A 89 5.09 -9.62 6.45
N GLN A 90 4.51 -10.66 5.88
CA GLN A 90 4.98 -12.03 6.04
C GLN A 90 5.42 -12.61 4.69
N SER A 91 6.52 -13.34 4.68
CA SER A 91 7.02 -14.08 3.51
C SER A 91 8.03 -15.17 3.91
N PRO A 92 7.73 -16.47 3.74
CA PRO A 92 6.42 -17.01 3.35
C PRO A 92 5.32 -16.75 4.38
N PRO A 93 4.04 -17.00 4.06
CA PRO A 93 2.94 -16.81 5.01
C PRO A 93 3.22 -17.49 6.35
N GLY A 94 2.97 -16.77 7.47
CA GLY A 94 3.29 -17.22 8.82
C GLY A 94 4.70 -16.84 9.30
N HIS A 95 5.56 -16.31 8.43
CA HIS A 95 6.89 -15.81 8.83
C HIS A 95 7.00 -14.31 8.57
N THR A 96 7.02 -13.52 9.62
CA THR A 96 7.12 -12.06 9.56
C THR A 96 8.50 -11.64 9.08
N ILE A 97 8.56 -10.77 8.07
CA ILE A 97 9.80 -10.21 7.51
C ILE A 97 9.97 -8.72 7.78
N GLY A 98 8.92 -8.05 8.24
CA GLY A 98 8.98 -6.65 8.61
C GLY A 98 7.61 -6.02 8.78
N TYR A 99 7.63 -4.72 9.05
CA TYR A 99 6.44 -3.93 9.34
C TYR A 99 6.47 -2.59 8.61
N VAL A 100 5.28 -2.09 8.27
CA VAL A 100 5.07 -0.70 7.86
C VAL A 100 4.30 -0.03 8.99
N VAL A 101 4.88 0.97 9.62
CA VAL A 101 4.27 1.67 10.77
C VAL A 101 4.14 3.14 10.45
N GLN A 102 2.93 3.67 10.58
CA GLN A 102 2.68 5.10 10.45
C GLN A 102 3.36 5.87 11.59
N SER A 103 4.01 6.98 11.26
CA SER A 103 4.57 7.91 12.23
C SER A 103 3.70 9.15 12.29
N TRP A 104 3.36 9.59 13.50
CA TRP A 104 2.53 10.79 13.66
C TRP A 104 3.24 12.04 13.15
N HIS A 105 2.54 12.80 12.34
CA HIS A 105 2.96 14.13 11.91
C HIS A 105 1.70 14.92 11.52
N PRO A 106 1.56 16.20 11.93
CA PRO A 106 0.31 16.95 11.76
C PRO A 106 -0.07 17.25 10.30
N PHE A 107 0.90 17.36 9.40
CA PHE A 107 0.68 17.83 8.02
C PHE A 107 1.22 16.93 6.93
N VAL A 108 2.01 15.93 7.27
CA VAL A 108 2.70 15.10 6.28
C VAL A 108 2.50 13.64 6.65
N PRO A 109 1.92 12.81 5.76
CA PRO A 109 1.84 11.37 6.00
C PRO A 109 3.26 10.77 5.99
N LYS A 110 3.65 10.18 7.11
CA LYS A 110 4.96 9.53 7.28
C LYS A 110 4.78 8.10 7.74
N TYR A 111 5.60 7.21 7.18
CA TYR A 111 5.65 5.80 7.55
C TYR A 111 7.09 5.36 7.72
N CYS A 112 7.34 4.48 8.69
CA CYS A 112 8.60 3.78 8.88
C CYS A 112 8.50 2.36 8.38
N LEU A 113 9.50 1.90 7.65
CA LEU A 113 9.68 0.51 7.26
C LEU A 113 10.64 -0.13 8.26
N LEU A 114 10.16 -1.17 8.93
CA LEU A 114 10.89 -1.86 9.99
C LEU A 114 11.24 -3.28 9.55
N THR A 115 12.33 -3.82 10.10
CA THR A 115 12.69 -5.22 10.00
C THR A 115 11.77 -6.10 10.85
N GLU A 116 11.98 -7.43 10.82
CA GLU A 116 11.32 -8.39 11.72
C GLU A 116 11.59 -8.12 13.21
N SER A 117 12.79 -7.59 13.52
CA SER A 117 13.19 -7.15 14.89
C SER A 117 12.66 -5.76 15.27
N ARG A 118 11.80 -5.17 14.43
CA ARG A 118 11.26 -3.81 14.57
C ARG A 118 12.32 -2.69 14.53
N GLU A 119 13.47 -2.95 13.91
CA GLU A 119 14.47 -1.92 13.67
C GLU A 119 14.10 -1.09 12.44
N PRO A 120 14.10 0.25 12.53
CA PRO A 120 13.79 1.10 11.40
C PRO A 120 14.90 1.07 10.34
N VAL A 121 14.51 0.94 9.07
CA VAL A 121 15.44 0.89 7.92
C VAL A 121 15.23 2.08 6.98
N LEU A 122 13.99 2.36 6.62
CA LEU A 122 13.62 3.41 5.68
C LEU A 122 12.39 4.16 6.18
N LYS A 123 12.21 5.37 5.64
CA LYS A 123 11.00 6.16 5.82
C LYS A 123 10.33 6.41 4.48
N VAL A 124 9.00 6.40 4.48
CA VAL A 124 8.17 6.86 3.37
C VAL A 124 7.51 8.16 3.78
N VAL A 125 7.76 9.22 3.04
CA VAL A 125 7.31 10.58 3.37
C VAL A 125 6.45 11.09 2.22
N GLY A 126 5.20 11.39 2.49
CA GLY A 126 4.26 11.95 1.52
C GLY A 126 4.41 13.45 1.33
N PRO A 127 3.66 14.04 0.41
CA PRO A 127 3.56 15.49 0.29
C PRO A 127 2.77 16.09 1.46
N CYS A 128 2.86 17.42 1.61
CA CYS A 128 2.04 18.12 2.57
C CYS A 128 0.56 18.00 2.17
N LEU A 129 -0.30 17.63 3.11
CA LEU A 129 -1.75 17.45 2.89
C LEU A 129 -2.43 18.70 2.33
N MET A 130 -1.92 19.89 2.65
CA MET A 130 -2.46 21.16 2.17
C MET A 130 -2.15 21.45 0.69
N SER A 131 -1.13 20.81 0.09
CA SER A 131 -0.72 21.06 -1.29
C SER A 131 -1.19 19.99 -2.27
N SER A 132 -1.92 18.99 -1.82
CA SER A 132 -2.24 17.76 -2.55
C SER A 132 -3.67 17.74 -3.12
N CYS A 133 -4.22 18.89 -3.49
CA CYS A 133 -5.64 18.96 -3.86
C CYS A 133 -6.01 18.35 -5.22
N CYS A 134 -5.09 18.19 -6.17
CA CYS A 134 -5.41 17.64 -7.50
C CYS A 134 -4.14 17.12 -8.19
N GLY A 135 -4.02 15.82 -8.38
CA GLY A 135 -2.95 15.24 -9.19
C GLY A 135 -2.26 14.03 -8.56
N ASP A 136 -1.25 13.52 -9.25
CA ASP A 136 -0.45 12.39 -8.80
C ASP A 136 0.23 12.67 -7.46
N VAL A 137 0.03 11.80 -6.49
CA VAL A 137 0.64 11.91 -5.17
C VAL A 137 1.94 11.11 -5.14
N ASN A 138 3.05 11.81 -4.87
CA ASN A 138 4.36 11.21 -4.82
C ASN A 138 4.88 11.10 -3.38
N PHE A 139 5.11 9.88 -2.92
CA PHE A 139 5.76 9.59 -1.65
C PHE A 139 7.25 9.31 -1.88
N GLN A 140 8.10 9.97 -1.12
CA GLN A 140 9.55 9.80 -1.21
C GLN A 140 10.00 8.71 -0.25
N VAL A 141 10.77 7.75 -0.76
CA VAL A 141 11.47 6.77 0.08
C VAL A 141 12.80 7.34 0.47
N LYS A 142 13.06 7.47 1.77
CA LYS A 142 14.25 8.12 2.34
C LYS A 142 14.95 7.21 3.35
N PRO A 143 16.27 7.35 3.54
CA PRO A 143 16.94 6.78 4.69
C PRO A 143 16.45 7.44 5.98
N LEU A 144 16.82 6.89 7.13
CA LEU A 144 16.37 7.38 8.45
C LEU A 144 16.73 8.83 8.71
N CYS A 145 17.89 9.29 8.20
CA CYS A 145 18.33 10.69 8.32
C CYS A 145 17.56 11.66 7.42
N GLU A 146 16.63 11.17 6.59
CA GLU A 146 15.80 11.96 5.64
C GLU A 146 16.60 12.87 4.67
N SER A 147 17.90 12.62 4.50
CA SER A 147 18.83 13.48 3.75
C SER A 147 18.51 13.54 2.25
N ARG A 148 18.32 12.39 1.61
CA ARG A 148 18.08 12.27 0.17
C ARG A 148 17.07 11.19 -0.14
N SER A 149 16.20 11.46 -1.10
CA SER A 149 15.30 10.42 -1.60
C SER A 149 16.09 9.34 -2.36
N VAL A 150 15.89 8.08 -1.97
CA VAL A 150 16.53 6.90 -2.59
C VAL A 150 15.57 6.08 -3.43
N GLY A 151 14.28 6.35 -3.31
CA GLY A 151 13.21 5.71 -4.08
C GLY A 151 11.94 6.55 -4.05
N ARG A 152 10.90 6.07 -4.74
CA ARG A 152 9.61 6.76 -4.83
C ARG A 152 8.46 5.77 -4.91
N ILE A 153 7.35 6.12 -4.30
CA ILE A 153 6.03 5.53 -4.56
C ILE A 153 5.18 6.65 -5.17
N SER A 154 4.65 6.45 -6.37
CA SER A 154 3.70 7.35 -7.01
C SER A 154 2.32 6.72 -7.00
N LYS A 155 1.35 7.39 -6.39
CA LYS A 155 -0.06 7.06 -6.51
C LYS A 155 -0.61 7.90 -7.66
N GLN A 156 -1.00 7.23 -8.73
CA GLN A 156 -1.58 7.88 -9.90
C GLN A 156 -3.08 8.00 -9.69
N TRP A 157 -3.57 9.22 -9.67
CA TRP A 157 -4.98 9.47 -9.86
C TRP A 157 -5.27 9.24 -11.34
N THR A 158 -6.13 8.30 -11.66
CA THR A 158 -6.74 8.23 -12.97
C THR A 158 -7.65 9.45 -13.09
N GLY A 159 -7.01 10.62 -13.30
CA GLY A 159 -7.68 11.89 -13.51
C GLY A 159 -8.47 11.82 -14.78
N LEU A 160 -9.78 11.78 -14.57
CA LEU A 160 -10.84 12.11 -15.52
C LEU A 160 -10.37 12.57 -16.93
N PRO A 161 -11.10 12.24 -18.00
CA PRO A 161 -12.56 12.33 -18.03
C PRO A 161 -13.26 11.20 -18.81
N LYS A 162 -14.45 10.92 -18.38
CA LYS A 162 -15.57 10.55 -19.26
C LYS A 162 -15.93 9.11 -19.54
N GLU A 163 -15.15 8.13 -19.16
CA GLU A 163 -15.68 6.77 -19.34
C GLU A 163 -15.40 5.93 -18.11
N ILE A 164 -16.48 5.81 -17.30
CA ILE A 164 -16.66 4.81 -16.26
C ILE A 164 -16.00 5.14 -14.90
N PHE A 165 -16.81 5.42 -13.95
CA PHE A 165 -16.75 5.36 -12.50
C PHE A 165 -15.85 4.27 -11.92
N THR A 166 -14.53 4.44 -11.95
CA THR A 166 -13.64 3.48 -11.31
C THR A 166 -12.53 4.21 -10.57
N ASP A 167 -12.68 4.29 -9.25
CA ASP A 167 -11.62 4.72 -8.32
C ASP A 167 -10.53 3.65 -8.20
N ALA A 168 -9.94 3.24 -9.34
CA ALA A 168 -8.91 2.22 -9.35
C ALA A 168 -7.58 2.82 -8.89
N ASP A 169 -7.08 2.36 -7.77
CA ASP A 169 -5.78 2.74 -7.24
C ASP A 169 -4.64 2.17 -8.09
N ASN A 170 -3.83 3.05 -8.68
CA ASN A 170 -2.64 2.68 -9.42
C ASN A 170 -1.40 3.22 -8.72
N PHE A 171 -0.44 2.33 -8.42
CA PHE A 171 0.82 2.71 -7.79
C PHE A 171 2.01 2.34 -8.66
N GLY A 172 3.02 3.22 -8.68
CA GLY A 172 4.32 2.94 -9.25
C GLY A 172 5.41 2.97 -8.18
N ILE A 173 6.16 1.89 -8.02
CA ILE A 173 7.22 1.79 -7.03
C ILE A 173 8.59 1.81 -7.70
N GLN A 174 9.41 2.77 -7.34
CA GLN A 174 10.84 2.81 -7.67
C GLN A 174 11.64 2.45 -6.43
N PHE A 175 12.22 1.25 -6.44
CA PHE A 175 13.04 0.77 -5.32
C PHE A 175 14.41 1.44 -5.29
N PRO A 176 15.00 1.63 -4.09
CA PRO A 176 16.44 1.87 -3.96
C PRO A 176 17.24 0.75 -4.64
N LYS A 177 18.39 1.09 -5.25
CA LYS A 177 19.17 0.15 -6.09
C LYS A 177 19.58 -1.12 -5.31
N ASP A 178 20.10 -0.94 -4.10
CA ASP A 178 20.67 -2.02 -3.29
C ASP A 178 19.78 -2.46 -2.13
N LEU A 179 18.46 -2.27 -2.28
CA LEU A 179 17.50 -2.66 -1.23
C LEU A 179 17.37 -4.17 -1.16
N ASP A 180 17.46 -4.72 0.05
CA ASP A 180 17.22 -6.14 0.34
C ASP A 180 15.85 -6.61 -0.14
N VAL A 181 15.73 -7.88 -0.51
CA VAL A 181 14.50 -8.48 -1.08
C VAL A 181 13.36 -8.43 -0.07
N LYS A 182 13.61 -8.72 1.22
CA LYS A 182 12.61 -8.63 2.29
C LYS A 182 12.07 -7.21 2.39
N MET A 183 12.97 -6.21 2.39
CA MET A 183 12.59 -4.81 2.47
C MET A 183 11.88 -4.30 1.20
N LYS A 184 12.14 -4.89 0.03
CA LYS A 184 11.32 -4.62 -1.17
C LYS A 184 9.88 -5.09 -0.98
N ALA A 185 9.67 -6.26 -0.37
CA ALA A 185 8.33 -6.76 -0.05
C ALA A 185 7.63 -5.86 0.99
N VAL A 186 8.35 -5.39 2.02
CA VAL A 186 7.82 -4.43 3.01
C VAL A 186 7.43 -3.11 2.33
N LEU A 187 8.23 -2.62 1.38
CA LEU A 187 7.93 -1.40 0.63
C LEU A 187 6.70 -1.56 -0.30
N ILE A 188 6.46 -2.77 -0.85
CA ILE A 188 5.21 -3.08 -1.55
C ILE A 188 4.03 -2.97 -0.59
N GLY A 189 4.15 -3.48 0.64
CA GLY A 189 3.13 -3.36 1.68
C GLY A 189 2.79 -1.89 2.01
N ALA A 190 3.77 -0.99 1.93
CA ALA A 190 3.52 0.43 2.17
C ALA A 190 2.47 1.01 1.21
N CYS A 191 2.39 0.56 -0.04
CA CYS A 191 1.39 1.05 -1.00
C CYS A 191 -0.06 0.78 -0.56
N PHE A 192 -0.27 -0.27 0.23
CA PHE A 192 -1.61 -0.65 0.71
C PHE A 192 -1.98 0.01 2.05
N VAL A 193 -1.10 0.83 2.61
CA VAL A 193 -1.36 1.65 3.80
C VAL A 193 -1.50 3.13 3.44
N LEU A 194 -0.96 3.54 2.28
CA LEU A 194 -1.06 4.89 1.70
C LEU A 194 -2.44 5.13 1.11
#